data_bf18e2626b01e3d47361fc12673620a4
#
_entry.id   bf18e2626b01e3d47361fc12673620a4
#
_cell.length_a   1.000
_cell.length_b   1.000
_cell.length_c   1.000
_cell.angle_alpha   90.00
_cell.angle_beta   90.00
_cell.angle_gamma   90.00
#
_symmetry.space_group_name_H-M   'P 1'
#
loop_
_entity.id
_entity.type
_entity.pdbx_description
1 polymer ?
#
loop_
_entity_poly.entity_id
_entity_poly.type
_entity_poly.pdbx_seq_one_letter_code
_entity_poly.pdbx_strand_id
1 'polypeptide(L)'
;MKKIIFGLTLIFFVSSCDQTNSKKNLPENQGVSSERLDRIDSYLNKMIKENQIPGAVALIRRNDKIIYNKAFGYSDVENEIKYSTDDIFRIASMTKAITSLAVLMLWEEGKFNLDDPIENYIPEFKNLKILT
;
A
#
# COMPACT_ATOMS: atom_id res chain seq x y z
N MET A 1 61.39 -4.63 -37.73
CA MET A 1 60.21 -5.35 -37.26
C MET A 1 59.73 -4.68 -36.00
N LYS A 2 58.74 -3.79 -36.08
CA LYS A 2 58.17 -3.03 -34.93
C LYS A 2 56.99 -3.78 -34.40
N LYS A 3 57.00 -4.24 -33.16
CA LYS A 3 55.88 -4.85 -32.44
C LYS A 3 55.04 -3.73 -31.85
N ILE A 4 53.78 -3.61 -32.32
CA ILE A 4 52.76 -2.71 -31.76
C ILE A 4 52.07 -3.48 -30.65
N ILE A 5 52.24 -3.00 -29.41
CA ILE A 5 51.50 -3.52 -28.22
C ILE A 5 50.18 -2.77 -28.13
N PHE A 6 49.07 -3.46 -28.37
CA PHE A 6 47.69 -2.93 -28.23
C PHE A 6 47.33 -3.04 -26.75
N GLY A 7 47.35 -1.92 -26.04
CA GLY A 7 46.90 -1.84 -24.66
C GLY A 7 45.36 -1.85 -24.60
N LEU A 8 44.81 -2.94 -24.06
CA LEU A 8 43.38 -3.09 -23.84
C LEU A 8 42.99 -2.34 -22.54
N THR A 9 42.47 -1.12 -22.68
CA THR A 9 41.97 -0.34 -21.54
C THR A 9 40.58 -0.87 -21.15
N LEU A 10 40.54 -1.62 -20.05
CA LEU A 10 39.30 -2.14 -19.46
C LEU A 10 38.60 -1.00 -18.70
N ILE A 11 37.58 -0.41 -19.29
CA ILE A 11 36.74 0.62 -18.65
C ILE A 11 35.77 -0.10 -17.72
N PHE A 12 36.04 -0.05 -16.41
CA PHE A 12 35.08 -0.43 -15.37
C PHE A 12 33.97 0.61 -15.31
N PHE A 13 32.81 0.29 -15.87
CA PHE A 13 31.58 1.00 -15.54
C PHE A 13 31.16 0.65 -14.11
N VAL A 14 31.50 1.52 -13.17
CA VAL A 14 30.93 1.46 -11.82
C VAL A 14 29.47 1.89 -11.96
N SER A 15 28.55 0.93 -11.95
CA SER A 15 27.12 1.23 -11.77
C SER A 15 26.96 1.90 -10.41
N SER A 16 26.88 3.23 -10.43
CA SER A 16 26.48 4.01 -9.26
C SER A 16 25.02 3.67 -8.99
N CYS A 17 24.79 2.78 -8.03
CA CYS A 17 23.46 2.48 -7.51
C CYS A 17 22.91 3.78 -6.93
N ASP A 18 21.80 4.24 -7.44
CA ASP A 18 21.19 5.53 -7.11
C ASP A 18 20.70 5.54 -5.65
N GLN A 19 21.58 5.91 -4.72
CA GLN A 19 21.26 6.11 -3.30
C GLN A 19 20.49 7.42 -3.05
N THR A 20 20.23 8.22 -4.09
CA THR A 20 19.61 9.54 -3.93
C THR A 20 18.12 9.48 -3.59
N ASN A 21 17.43 8.40 -3.95
CA ASN A 21 15.99 8.24 -3.67
C ASN A 21 15.69 7.94 -2.19
N SER A 22 16.58 7.27 -1.47
CA SER A 22 16.40 6.94 -0.06
C SER A 22 16.42 8.18 0.85
N LYS A 23 17.30 9.14 0.59
CA LYS A 23 17.42 10.38 1.40
C LYS A 23 16.24 11.36 1.19
N LYS A 24 15.55 11.29 0.05
CA LYS A 24 14.45 12.21 -0.28
C LYS A 24 13.14 11.90 0.45
N ASN A 25 12.98 10.67 0.92
CA ASN A 25 11.76 10.18 1.57
C ASN A 25 11.91 9.95 3.08
N LEU A 26 12.95 10.53 3.72
CA LEU A 26 13.08 10.46 5.16
C LEU A 26 11.86 11.12 5.85
N PRO A 27 11.29 10.51 6.91
CA PRO A 27 10.16 11.06 7.65
C PRO A 27 10.41 12.49 8.11
N GLU A 28 11.63 12.83 8.54
CA GLU A 28 12.03 14.17 8.98
C GLU A 28 11.83 15.22 7.90
N ASN A 29 12.10 14.91 6.65
CA ASN A 29 11.89 15.79 5.51
C ASN A 29 10.40 16.09 5.26
N GLN A 30 9.52 15.28 5.87
CA GLN A 30 8.07 15.45 5.83
C GLN A 30 7.50 15.96 7.17
N GLY A 31 8.37 16.39 8.09
CA GLY A 31 7.96 16.90 9.40
C GLY A 31 7.43 15.82 10.34
N VAL A 32 7.91 14.59 10.19
CA VAL A 32 7.57 13.44 11.05
C VAL A 32 8.85 12.88 11.66
N SER A 33 8.82 12.56 12.95
CA SER A 33 9.98 11.97 13.66
C SER A 33 10.03 10.46 13.41
N SER A 34 11.15 9.96 12.89
CA SER A 34 11.42 8.52 12.78
C SER A 34 11.33 7.82 14.13
N GLU A 35 11.86 8.42 15.19
CA GLU A 35 11.77 7.89 16.56
C GLU A 35 10.31 7.66 17.00
N ARG A 36 9.41 8.57 16.61
CA ARG A 36 7.98 8.39 16.90
C ARG A 36 7.36 7.27 16.09
N LEU A 37 7.81 7.06 14.86
CA LEU A 37 7.36 5.95 14.01
C LEU A 37 7.80 4.60 14.58
N ASP A 38 8.96 4.51 15.24
CA ASP A 38 9.44 3.29 15.89
C ASP A 38 8.52 2.81 17.03
N ARG A 39 7.66 3.70 17.56
CA ARG A 39 6.61 3.29 18.51
C ARG A 39 5.56 2.40 17.87
N ILE A 40 5.32 2.54 16.56
CA ILE A 40 4.42 1.65 15.80
C ILE A 40 5.03 0.27 15.74
N ASP A 41 6.34 0.16 15.46
CA ASP A 41 7.07 -1.11 15.46
C ASP A 41 6.91 -1.82 16.80
N SER A 42 7.19 -1.08 17.89
CA SER A 42 7.12 -1.60 19.26
C SER A 42 5.71 -2.07 19.61
N TYR A 43 4.68 -1.30 19.24
CA TYR A 43 3.29 -1.61 19.52
C TYR A 43 2.82 -2.84 18.73
N LEU A 44 3.06 -2.90 17.41
CA LEU A 44 2.63 -4.02 16.58
C LEU A 44 3.35 -5.31 16.96
N ASN A 45 4.65 -5.26 17.23
CA ASN A 45 5.39 -6.42 17.71
C ASN A 45 4.88 -6.93 19.07
N LYS A 46 4.47 -6.01 19.96
CA LYS A 46 3.84 -6.38 21.23
C LYS A 46 2.52 -7.12 21.01
N MET A 47 1.63 -6.59 20.16
CA MET A 47 0.34 -7.22 19.86
C MET A 47 0.50 -8.62 19.26
N ILE A 48 1.49 -8.81 18.38
CA ILE A 48 1.81 -10.11 17.80
C ILE A 48 2.33 -11.08 18.87
N LYS A 49 3.26 -10.61 19.71
CA LYS A 49 3.81 -11.41 20.81
C LYS A 49 2.74 -11.85 21.83
N GLU A 50 1.74 -11.00 22.06
CA GLU A 50 0.60 -11.28 22.94
C GLU A 50 -0.52 -12.07 22.22
N ASN A 51 -0.32 -12.54 20.99
CA ASN A 51 -1.29 -13.26 20.17
C ASN A 51 -2.61 -12.51 19.95
N GLN A 52 -2.60 -11.18 20.00
CA GLN A 52 -3.78 -10.36 19.72
C GLN A 52 -4.07 -10.23 18.24
N ILE A 53 -3.02 -10.25 17.40
CA ILE A 53 -3.10 -10.29 15.94
C ILE A 53 -2.02 -11.22 15.39
N PRO A 54 -2.24 -11.92 14.27
CA PRO A 54 -1.22 -12.76 13.64
C PRO A 54 -0.11 -11.93 13.00
N GLY A 55 -0.44 -10.73 12.51
CA GLY A 55 0.48 -9.80 11.89
C GLY A 55 -0.23 -8.60 11.31
N ALA A 56 0.52 -7.70 10.69
CA ALA A 56 0.02 -6.49 10.09
C ALA A 56 0.97 -5.94 9.02
N VAL A 57 0.42 -5.18 8.08
CA VAL A 57 1.19 -4.27 7.22
C VAL A 57 0.74 -2.85 7.53
N ALA A 58 1.69 -1.98 7.83
CA ALA A 58 1.42 -0.59 8.16
C ALA A 58 2.11 0.35 7.17
N LEU A 59 1.33 1.24 6.53
CA LEU A 59 1.80 2.22 5.58
C LEU A 59 1.35 3.62 6.01
N ILE A 60 2.29 4.57 6.02
CA ILE A 60 1.98 5.99 6.23
C ILE A 60 2.50 6.78 5.04
N ARG A 61 1.62 7.60 4.48
CA ARG A 61 1.93 8.52 3.40
C ARG A 61 1.67 9.96 3.84
N ARG A 62 2.60 10.86 3.51
CA ARG A 62 2.46 12.30 3.75
C ARG A 62 3.08 13.09 2.60
N ASN A 63 2.39 14.13 2.13
CA ASN A 63 2.81 14.95 0.99
C ASN A 63 3.23 14.10 -0.22
N ASP A 64 2.40 13.10 -0.56
CA ASP A 64 2.65 12.13 -1.64
C ASP A 64 3.94 11.30 -1.50
N LYS A 65 4.53 11.26 -0.31
CA LYS A 65 5.69 10.42 0.00
C LYS A 65 5.31 9.33 1.00
N ILE A 66 5.73 8.10 0.71
CA ILE A 66 5.68 7.03 1.69
C ILE A 66 6.81 7.28 2.68
N ILE A 67 6.46 7.51 3.94
CA ILE A 67 7.40 7.79 5.03
C ILE A 67 7.52 6.61 5.99
N TYR A 68 6.63 5.64 5.88
CA TYR A 68 6.64 4.41 6.65
C TYR A 68 5.93 3.32 5.86
N ASN A 69 6.57 2.15 5.71
CA ASN A 69 5.98 0.98 5.08
C ASN A 69 6.69 -0.26 5.61
N LYS A 70 6.04 -0.98 6.53
CA LYS A 70 6.61 -2.16 7.19
C LYS A 70 5.57 -3.25 7.34
N ALA A 71 6.04 -4.50 7.27
CA ALA A 71 5.27 -5.71 7.53
C ALA A 71 5.73 -6.35 8.84
N PHE A 72 4.81 -6.94 9.59
CA PHE A 72 5.01 -7.54 10.90
C PHE A 72 4.27 -8.86 11.01
N GLY A 73 4.87 -9.86 11.68
CA GLY A 73 4.24 -11.15 11.95
C GLY A 73 4.05 -12.01 10.71
N TYR A 74 3.01 -12.84 10.72
CA TYR A 74 2.82 -13.91 9.78
C TYR A 74 1.47 -13.78 9.05
N SER A 75 1.48 -13.97 7.73
CA SER A 75 0.27 -14.13 6.90
C SER A 75 -0.32 -15.53 7.06
N ASP A 76 0.53 -16.50 7.36
CA ASP A 76 0.17 -17.87 7.71
C ASP A 76 1.02 -18.29 8.92
N VAL A 77 0.38 -18.39 10.08
CA VAL A 77 1.07 -18.72 11.33
C VAL A 77 1.48 -20.17 11.37
N GLU A 78 0.67 -21.07 10.78
CA GLU A 78 0.93 -22.53 10.80
C GLU A 78 2.15 -22.89 9.96
N ASN A 79 2.32 -22.23 8.83
CA ASN A 79 3.44 -22.44 7.90
C ASN A 79 4.58 -21.45 8.08
N GLU A 80 4.51 -20.59 9.09
CA GLU A 80 5.51 -19.53 9.39
C GLU A 80 5.80 -18.60 8.21
N ILE A 81 4.79 -18.33 7.34
CA ILE A 81 4.91 -17.42 6.22
C ILE A 81 4.74 -15.99 6.73
N LYS A 82 5.79 -15.19 6.62
CA LYS A 82 5.78 -13.78 7.06
C LYS A 82 4.99 -12.89 6.11
N TYR A 83 4.36 -11.85 6.65
CA TYR A 83 3.80 -10.77 5.83
C TYR A 83 4.87 -10.05 5.02
N SER A 84 4.49 -9.69 3.80
CA SER A 84 5.20 -8.73 2.93
C SER A 84 4.43 -7.42 2.85
N THR A 85 5.12 -6.32 2.55
CA THR A 85 4.47 -5.03 2.29
C THR A 85 3.63 -5.02 1.01
N ASP A 86 3.80 -6.04 0.16
CA ASP A 86 3.09 -6.22 -1.11
C ASP A 86 1.93 -7.23 -1.02
N ASP A 87 1.63 -7.73 0.19
CA ASP A 87 0.54 -8.69 0.37
C ASP A 87 -0.83 -8.04 0.11
N ILE A 88 -1.74 -8.85 -0.45
CA ILE A 88 -3.10 -8.43 -0.76
C ILE A 88 -4.02 -8.76 0.40
N PHE A 89 -4.74 -7.76 0.89
CA PHE A 89 -5.67 -7.88 2.01
C PHE A 89 -7.12 -7.82 1.56
N ARG A 90 -7.97 -8.63 2.21
CA ARG A 90 -9.42 -8.48 2.12
C ARG A 90 -9.84 -7.29 2.97
N ILE A 91 -10.35 -6.25 2.32
CA ILE A 91 -10.72 -4.98 2.98
C ILE A 91 -12.15 -4.94 3.52
N ALA A 92 -12.93 -6.02 3.31
CA ALA A 92 -14.30 -6.17 3.80
C ALA A 92 -15.14 -4.90 3.54
N SER A 93 -15.76 -4.31 4.57
CA SER A 93 -16.65 -3.15 4.44
C SER A 93 -15.98 -1.85 3.95
N MET A 94 -14.66 -1.74 3.96
CA MET A 94 -13.97 -0.60 3.33
C MET A 94 -14.20 -0.54 1.81
N THR A 95 -14.56 -1.67 1.19
CA THR A 95 -15.00 -1.75 -0.21
C THR A 95 -16.17 -0.80 -0.50
N LYS A 96 -17.06 -0.56 0.50
CA LYS A 96 -18.20 0.35 0.33
C LYS A 96 -17.77 1.77 -0.06
N ALA A 97 -16.70 2.28 0.55
CA ALA A 97 -16.20 3.62 0.25
C ALA A 97 -15.73 3.71 -1.22
N ILE A 98 -15.04 2.68 -1.71
CA ILE A 98 -14.56 2.63 -3.11
C ILE A 98 -15.73 2.52 -4.07
N THR A 99 -16.70 1.64 -3.78
CA THR A 99 -17.90 1.49 -4.60
C THR A 99 -18.72 2.78 -4.63
N SER A 100 -18.90 3.43 -3.47
CA SER A 100 -19.64 4.70 -3.39
C SER A 100 -18.95 5.79 -4.20
N LEU A 101 -17.61 5.86 -4.17
CA LEU A 101 -16.86 6.81 -4.99
C LEU A 101 -17.12 6.56 -6.48
N ALA A 102 -17.06 5.32 -6.94
CA ALA A 102 -17.33 4.97 -8.34
C ALA A 102 -18.76 5.38 -8.75
N VAL A 103 -19.75 5.17 -7.87
CA VAL A 103 -21.14 5.60 -8.10
C VAL A 103 -21.24 7.12 -8.18
N LEU A 104 -20.57 7.85 -7.28
CA LEU A 104 -20.55 9.31 -7.31
C LEU A 104 -19.90 9.89 -8.56
N MET A 105 -18.89 9.23 -9.12
CA MET A 105 -18.30 9.62 -10.41
C MET A 105 -19.31 9.53 -11.55
N LEU A 106 -20.16 8.49 -11.58
CA LEU A 106 -21.22 8.36 -12.57
C LEU A 106 -22.31 9.42 -12.36
N TRP A 107 -22.62 9.78 -11.11
CA TRP A 107 -23.52 10.87 -10.80
C TRP A 107 -22.98 12.22 -11.28
N GLU A 108 -21.71 12.51 -11.06
CA GLU A 108 -21.03 13.72 -11.55
C GLU A 108 -21.08 13.82 -13.07
N GLU A 109 -21.03 12.69 -13.78
CA GLU A 109 -21.21 12.60 -15.23
C GLU A 109 -22.69 12.74 -15.69
N GLY A 110 -23.64 12.90 -14.76
CA GLY A 110 -25.06 13.02 -15.06
C GLY A 110 -25.72 11.74 -15.56
N LYS A 111 -25.17 10.57 -15.22
CA LYS A 111 -25.70 9.27 -15.66
C LYS A 111 -26.95 8.85 -14.91
N PHE A 112 -27.19 9.39 -13.73
CA PHE A 112 -28.37 9.16 -12.89
C PHE A 112 -28.55 10.30 -11.89
N ASN A 113 -29.72 10.37 -11.23
CA ASN A 113 -29.96 11.26 -10.10
C ASN A 113 -29.98 10.44 -8.80
N LEU A 114 -29.59 11.08 -7.69
CA LEU A 114 -29.53 10.39 -6.38
C LEU A 114 -30.92 9.89 -5.90
N ASP A 115 -32.00 10.51 -6.37
CA ASP A 115 -33.40 10.14 -6.03
C ASP A 115 -33.99 9.13 -7.01
N ASP A 116 -33.25 8.72 -8.04
CA ASP A 116 -33.75 7.73 -9.00
C ASP A 116 -33.87 6.35 -8.32
N PRO A 117 -34.98 5.62 -8.53
CA PRO A 117 -35.08 4.25 -8.07
C PRO A 117 -34.02 3.36 -8.69
N ILE A 118 -33.31 2.57 -7.87
CA ILE A 118 -32.24 1.70 -8.32
C ILE A 118 -32.69 0.68 -9.39
N GLU A 119 -33.99 0.27 -9.34
CA GLU A 119 -34.58 -0.66 -10.32
C GLU A 119 -34.58 -0.11 -11.76
N ASN A 120 -34.43 1.19 -11.94
CA ASN A 120 -34.29 1.79 -13.27
C ASN A 120 -32.97 1.42 -13.95
N TYR A 121 -31.96 1.07 -13.16
CA TYR A 121 -30.61 0.73 -13.61
C TYR A 121 -30.27 -0.74 -13.42
N ILE A 122 -30.84 -1.36 -12.37
CA ILE A 122 -30.62 -2.76 -12.01
C ILE A 122 -32.00 -3.41 -11.78
N PRO A 123 -32.62 -3.98 -12.84
CA PRO A 123 -34.00 -4.51 -12.77
C PRO A 123 -34.21 -5.59 -11.70
N GLU A 124 -33.15 -6.30 -11.30
CA GLU A 124 -33.19 -7.32 -10.26
C GLU A 124 -33.57 -6.76 -8.88
N PHE A 125 -33.43 -5.44 -8.69
CA PHE A 125 -33.83 -4.75 -7.44
C PHE A 125 -35.31 -4.38 -7.39
N LYS A 126 -36.07 -4.76 -8.40
CA LYS A 126 -37.52 -4.52 -8.39
C LYS A 126 -38.21 -5.34 -7.29
N ASN A 127 -39.08 -4.68 -6.53
CA ASN A 127 -39.84 -5.31 -5.45
C ASN A 127 -39.00 -5.87 -4.29
N LEU A 128 -37.82 -5.34 -4.03
CA LEU A 128 -37.05 -5.70 -2.85
C LEU A 128 -37.86 -5.42 -1.57
N LYS A 129 -37.88 -6.40 -0.65
CA LYS A 129 -38.44 -6.26 0.68
C LYS A 129 -37.33 -6.21 1.71
N ILE A 130 -37.46 -5.30 2.66
CA ILE A 130 -36.62 -5.28 3.84
C ILE A 130 -37.10 -6.37 4.77
N LEU A 131 -36.21 -7.25 5.20
CA LEU A 131 -36.51 -8.20 6.27
C LEU A 131 -36.60 -7.39 7.57
N THR A 132 -37.79 -7.34 8.14
CA THR A 132 -38.06 -6.74 9.46
C THR A 132 -38.01 -7.80 10.54
#